data_fe920957cedd689d2dc1334b27f894ad
#
_entry.id   fe920957cedd689d2dc1334b27f894ad
#
_cell.length_a   1.000
_cell.length_b   1.000
_cell.length_c   1.000
_cell.angle_alpha   90.00
_cell.angle_beta   90.00
_cell.angle_gamma   90.00
#
_symmetry.space_group_name_H-M   'P 1'
#
loop_
_entity.id
_entity.type
_entity.pdbx_description
1 polymer ?
#
loop_
_entity_poly.entity_id
_entity_poly.type
_entity_poly.pdbx_seq_one_letter_code
_entity_poly.pdbx_strand_id
1 'polypeptide(L)'
;MAKVKNIKKINWLKKRQRIKNKLSNKGGLHRLVVFRSNSHIYAQVIDDSVGKTILSSSSNDKDIDKELSKCDGKISKSTLVGKKIGEKLKDKKISSIIFDRNGYNYHGRVKALADAVREMKIKF
;
A
#
# COMPACT_ATOMS: atom_id res chain seq x y z
N MET A 1 4.12 8.03 -31.89
CA MET A 1 3.07 7.86 -30.87
C MET A 1 3.44 6.81 -29.83
N ALA A 2 3.93 5.66 -30.22
CA ALA A 2 4.41 4.64 -29.27
C ALA A 2 5.55 5.16 -28.38
N LYS A 3 6.41 6.01 -28.89
CA LYS A 3 7.55 6.60 -28.14
C LYS A 3 7.09 7.44 -26.94
N VAL A 4 5.98 8.18 -27.05
CA VAL A 4 5.46 9.01 -25.95
C VAL A 4 4.96 8.15 -24.80
N LYS A 5 4.24 7.08 -25.11
CA LYS A 5 3.75 6.13 -24.09
C LYS A 5 4.91 5.43 -23.38
N ASN A 6 5.95 5.06 -24.14
CA ASN A 6 7.14 4.42 -23.57
C ASN A 6 7.91 5.35 -22.64
N ILE A 7 8.01 6.64 -22.99
CA ILE A 7 8.68 7.65 -22.16
C ILE A 7 7.94 7.82 -20.82
N LYS A 8 6.61 7.93 -20.84
CA LYS A 8 5.79 8.03 -19.62
C LYS A 8 5.96 6.80 -18.71
N LYS A 9 5.96 5.60 -19.29
CA LYS A 9 6.16 4.36 -18.55
C LYS A 9 7.56 4.30 -17.94
N ILE A 10 8.59 4.68 -18.69
CA ILE A 10 9.98 4.72 -18.23
C ILE A 10 10.13 5.73 -17.09
N ASN A 11 9.53 6.92 -17.20
CA ASN A 11 9.58 7.94 -16.16
C ASN A 11 8.90 7.48 -14.87
N TRP A 12 7.76 6.80 -14.97
CA TRP A 12 7.08 6.22 -13.82
C TRP A 12 7.92 5.13 -13.13
N LEU A 13 8.55 4.26 -13.92
CA LEU A 13 9.42 3.20 -13.39
C LEU A 13 10.65 3.78 -12.69
N LYS A 14 11.25 4.84 -13.24
CA LYS A 14 12.37 5.54 -12.61
C LYS A 14 11.97 6.19 -11.29
N LYS A 15 10.80 6.83 -11.24
CA LYS A 15 10.24 7.43 -10.02
C LYS A 15 10.01 6.36 -8.97
N ARG A 16 9.40 5.25 -9.35
CA ARG A 16 9.15 4.09 -8.48
C ARG A 16 10.45 3.56 -7.89
N GLN A 17 11.47 3.37 -8.72
CA GLN A 17 12.76 2.86 -8.29
C GLN A 17 13.48 3.84 -7.34
N ARG A 18 13.42 5.14 -7.61
CA ARG A 18 13.97 6.16 -6.72
C ARG A 18 13.34 6.13 -5.33
N ILE A 19 12.02 6.01 -5.28
CA ILE A 19 11.29 5.92 -4.01
C ILE A 19 11.73 4.67 -3.25
N LYS A 20 11.80 3.53 -3.92
CA LYS A 20 12.23 2.27 -3.30
C LYS A 20 13.66 2.32 -2.79
N ASN A 21 14.58 2.89 -3.57
CA ASN A 21 15.98 3.05 -3.16
C ASN A 21 16.11 3.96 -1.94
N LYS A 22 15.30 5.01 -1.87
CA LYS A 22 15.31 5.93 -0.75
C LYS A 22 14.73 5.29 0.52
N LEU A 23 13.73 4.43 0.38
CA LEU A 23 13.02 3.80 1.49
C LEU A 23 13.69 2.51 2.00
N SER A 24 14.41 1.80 1.13
CA SER A 24 15.09 0.57 1.54
C SER A 24 16.13 0.85 2.61
N ASN A 25 16.29 -0.06 3.56
CA ASN A 25 17.29 -0.02 4.64
C ASN A 25 17.09 1.04 5.73
N LYS A 26 15.91 1.64 5.85
CA LYS A 26 15.64 2.59 6.93
C LYS A 26 15.33 1.87 8.24
N GLY A 27 16.35 1.73 9.11
CA GLY A 27 16.19 1.33 10.49
C GLY A 27 15.59 -0.05 10.74
N GLY A 28 15.67 -0.98 9.80
CA GLY A 28 15.12 -2.33 9.96
C GLY A 28 13.59 -2.39 9.99
N LEU A 29 12.91 -1.31 9.65
CA LEU A 29 11.45 -1.27 9.61
C LEU A 29 10.92 -2.03 8.40
N HIS A 30 9.76 -2.66 8.58
CA HIS A 30 9.05 -3.29 7.48
C HIS A 30 8.45 -2.23 6.57
N ARG A 31 8.33 -2.55 5.28
CA ARG A 31 7.82 -1.63 4.27
C ARG A 31 6.41 -2.03 3.84
N LEU A 32 5.47 -1.10 3.94
CA LEU A 32 4.12 -1.28 3.43
C LEU A 32 4.04 -0.72 2.02
N VAL A 33 3.80 -1.58 1.03
CA VAL A 33 3.73 -1.24 -0.38
C VAL A 33 2.28 -1.27 -0.85
N VAL A 34 1.88 -0.28 -1.62
CA VAL A 34 0.53 -0.19 -2.19
C VAL A 34 0.58 -0.48 -3.68
N PHE A 35 -0.37 -1.30 -4.14
CA PHE A 35 -0.63 -1.53 -5.56
C PHE A 35 -2.10 -1.23 -5.84
N ARG A 36 -2.40 -0.67 -6.99
CA ARG A 36 -3.77 -0.41 -7.39
C ARG A 36 -4.01 -0.75 -8.84
N SER A 37 -5.21 -1.26 -9.13
CA SER A 37 -5.76 -1.40 -10.48
C SER A 37 -7.03 -0.56 -10.59
N ASN A 38 -7.70 -0.60 -11.73
CA ASN A 38 -8.97 0.11 -11.89
C ASN A 38 -10.04 -0.35 -10.89
N SER A 39 -10.06 -1.63 -10.56
CA SER A 39 -11.11 -2.24 -9.72
C SER A 39 -10.71 -2.46 -8.28
N HIS A 40 -9.42 -2.62 -7.99
CA HIS A 40 -8.96 -3.06 -6.69
C HIS A 40 -7.73 -2.30 -6.19
N ILE A 41 -7.54 -2.33 -4.88
CA ILE A 41 -6.33 -1.84 -4.23
C ILE A 41 -5.75 -2.94 -3.34
N TYR A 42 -4.44 -3.02 -3.27
CA TYR A 42 -3.70 -4.05 -2.56
C TYR A 42 -2.65 -3.41 -1.66
N ALA A 43 -2.48 -3.95 -0.46
CA ALA A 43 -1.44 -3.54 0.47
C ALA A 43 -0.64 -4.76 0.90
N GLN A 44 0.68 -4.66 0.87
CA GLN A 44 1.58 -5.72 1.29
C GLN A 44 2.62 -5.16 2.24
N VAL A 45 2.88 -5.87 3.33
CA VAL A 45 3.97 -5.54 4.25
C VAL A 45 5.13 -6.49 3.96
N ILE A 46 6.27 -5.93 3.60
CA ILE A 46 7.44 -6.67 3.14
C ILE A 46 8.57 -6.50 4.14
N ASP A 47 9.22 -7.62 4.48
CA ASP A 47 10.48 -7.62 5.21
C ASP A 47 11.62 -7.59 4.20
N ASP A 48 12.25 -6.42 4.03
CA ASP A 48 13.31 -6.23 3.04
C ASP A 48 14.59 -7.00 3.37
N SER A 49 14.78 -7.37 4.63
CA SER A 49 15.98 -8.14 5.03
C SER A 49 16.00 -9.54 4.43
N VAL A 50 14.82 -10.13 4.20
CA VAL A 50 14.69 -11.47 3.62
C VAL A 50 13.91 -11.46 2.29
N GLY A 51 13.42 -10.29 1.86
CA GLY A 51 12.66 -10.16 0.62
C GLY A 51 11.32 -10.88 0.64
N LYS A 52 10.67 -10.97 1.79
CA LYS A 52 9.45 -11.78 1.96
C LYS A 52 8.26 -10.90 2.36
N THR A 53 7.11 -11.16 1.75
CA THR A 53 5.83 -10.55 2.16
C THR A 53 5.31 -11.27 3.40
N ILE A 54 5.15 -10.53 4.50
CA ILE A 54 4.68 -11.09 5.78
C ILE A 54 3.19 -10.89 6.02
N LEU A 55 2.60 -9.82 5.48
CA LEU A 55 1.18 -9.51 5.62
C LEU A 55 0.66 -8.94 4.30
N SER A 56 -0.60 -9.20 4.02
CA SER A 56 -1.27 -8.60 2.86
C SER A 56 -2.75 -8.38 3.15
N SER A 57 -3.33 -7.39 2.48
CA SER A 57 -4.77 -7.14 2.46
C SER A 57 -5.14 -6.48 1.14
N SER A 58 -6.32 -6.76 0.64
CA SER A 58 -6.78 -6.16 -0.61
C SER A 58 -8.30 -6.04 -0.66
N SER A 59 -8.80 -5.18 -1.55
CA SER A 59 -10.23 -5.08 -1.81
C SER A 59 -10.78 -6.30 -2.57
N ASN A 60 -9.92 -7.22 -2.97
CA ASN A 60 -10.28 -8.48 -3.61
C ASN A 60 -10.26 -9.68 -2.64
N ASP A 61 -10.00 -9.46 -1.36
CA ASP A 61 -9.97 -10.51 -0.36
C ASP A 61 -11.37 -10.98 -0.01
N LYS A 62 -11.56 -12.29 0.06
CA LYS A 62 -12.85 -12.90 0.44
C LYS A 62 -13.19 -12.66 1.90
N ASP A 63 -12.19 -12.51 2.76
CA ASP A 63 -12.36 -12.33 4.20
C ASP A 63 -13.15 -11.06 4.54
N ILE A 64 -13.07 -10.03 3.71
CA ILE A 64 -13.72 -8.75 3.93
C ILE A 64 -14.80 -8.44 2.91
N ASP A 65 -15.23 -9.43 2.14
CA ASP A 65 -16.23 -9.30 1.08
C ASP A 65 -17.54 -8.68 1.57
N LYS A 66 -18.02 -9.13 2.73
CA LYS A 66 -19.26 -8.62 3.33
C LYS A 66 -19.14 -7.14 3.72
N GLU A 67 -18.00 -6.74 4.24
CA GLU A 67 -17.74 -5.36 4.61
C GLU A 67 -17.52 -4.49 3.37
N LEU A 68 -16.87 -5.04 2.34
CA LEU A 68 -16.65 -4.36 1.06
C LEU A 68 -17.97 -4.07 0.33
N SER A 69 -18.95 -4.95 0.44
CA SER A 69 -20.26 -4.74 -0.20
C SER A 69 -21.02 -3.55 0.36
N LYS A 70 -20.68 -3.12 1.58
CA LYS A 70 -21.26 -1.96 2.24
C LYS A 70 -20.53 -0.65 1.92
N CYS A 71 -19.40 -0.73 1.24
CA CYS A 71 -18.62 0.45 0.90
C CYS A 71 -19.12 1.12 -0.37
N ASP A 72 -19.22 2.45 -0.32
CA ASP A 72 -19.61 3.27 -1.46
C ASP A 72 -18.36 3.80 -2.17
N GLY A 73 -17.98 3.15 -3.25
CA GLY A 73 -16.90 3.58 -4.11
C GLY A 73 -15.50 3.13 -3.67
N LYS A 74 -14.53 3.52 -4.46
CA LYS A 74 -13.15 3.04 -4.36
C LYS A 74 -12.40 3.58 -3.15
N ILE A 75 -12.70 4.81 -2.72
CA ILE A 75 -12.05 5.44 -1.57
C ILE A 75 -12.46 4.74 -0.27
N SER A 76 -13.74 4.46 -0.11
CA SER A 76 -14.25 3.73 1.07
C SER A 76 -13.64 2.33 1.16
N LYS A 77 -13.49 1.64 0.02
CA LYS A 77 -12.85 0.32 -0.04
C LYS A 77 -11.38 0.41 0.36
N SER A 78 -10.68 1.46 -0.08
CA SER A 78 -9.28 1.69 0.28
C SER A 78 -9.11 1.95 1.78
N THR A 79 -10.01 2.71 2.37
CA THR A 79 -10.05 2.94 3.82
C THR A 79 -10.23 1.62 4.57
N LEU A 80 -11.12 0.76 4.12
CA LEU A 80 -11.33 -0.54 4.73
C LEU A 80 -10.09 -1.43 4.64
N VAL A 81 -9.43 -1.48 3.47
CA VAL A 81 -8.19 -2.22 3.29
C VAL A 81 -7.11 -1.71 4.24
N GLY A 82 -6.99 -0.39 4.38
CA GLY A 82 -6.05 0.23 5.32
C GLY A 82 -6.30 -0.17 6.77
N LYS A 83 -7.56 -0.19 7.19
CA LYS A 83 -7.94 -0.65 8.54
C LYS A 83 -7.57 -2.10 8.76
N LYS A 84 -7.84 -2.95 7.79
CA LYS A 84 -7.54 -4.39 7.89
C LYS A 84 -6.04 -4.65 7.96
N ILE A 85 -5.24 -3.98 7.14
CA ILE A 85 -3.78 -4.15 7.21
C ILE A 85 -3.23 -3.59 8.53
N GLY A 86 -3.80 -2.50 9.04
CA GLY A 86 -3.45 -1.95 10.35
C GLY A 86 -3.74 -2.92 11.49
N GLU A 87 -4.90 -3.58 11.46
CA GLU A 87 -5.24 -4.62 12.44
C GLU A 87 -4.25 -5.78 12.40
N LYS A 88 -3.88 -6.24 11.20
CA LYS A 88 -2.91 -7.32 11.02
C LYS A 88 -1.52 -6.92 11.53
N LEU A 89 -1.13 -5.65 11.34
CA LEU A 89 0.12 -5.12 11.87
C LEU A 89 0.13 -5.12 13.40
N LYS A 90 -0.98 -4.73 14.02
CA LYS A 90 -1.12 -4.77 15.48
C LYS A 90 -1.04 -6.19 16.02
N ASP A 91 -1.69 -7.14 15.35
CA ASP A 91 -1.66 -8.55 15.73
C ASP A 91 -0.24 -9.12 15.70
N LYS A 92 0.59 -8.62 14.79
CA LYS A 92 2.02 -8.98 14.70
C LYS A 92 2.90 -8.11 15.60
N LYS A 93 2.32 -7.20 16.39
CA LYS A 93 3.04 -6.26 17.27
C LYS A 93 3.99 -5.33 16.52
N ILE A 94 3.65 -4.99 15.29
CA ILE A 94 4.40 -4.03 14.47
C ILE A 94 3.73 -2.67 14.64
N SER A 95 4.42 -1.72 15.26
CA SER A 95 3.88 -0.38 15.56
C SER A 95 4.41 0.70 14.62
N SER A 96 5.46 0.42 13.86
CA SER A 96 6.08 1.38 12.94
C SER A 96 6.42 0.70 11.62
N ILE A 97 6.20 1.41 10.53
CA ILE A 97 6.47 0.92 9.17
C ILE A 97 7.04 2.05 8.32
N ILE A 98 7.54 1.69 7.14
CA ILE A 98 7.86 2.63 6.08
C ILE A 98 6.75 2.52 5.03
N PHE A 99 6.12 3.65 4.68
CA PHE A 99 5.08 3.66 3.66
C PHE A 99 5.69 3.87 2.27
N ASP A 100 5.51 2.89 1.38
CA ASP A 100 5.96 2.95 0.00
C ASP A 100 4.76 3.09 -0.92
N ARG A 101 4.54 4.29 -1.43
CA ARG A 101 3.43 4.57 -2.35
C ARG A 101 3.62 3.98 -3.75
N ASN A 102 4.74 3.30 -3.99
CA ASN A 102 5.02 2.56 -5.23
C ASN A 102 4.95 3.42 -6.50
N GLY A 103 5.34 4.70 -6.42
CA GLY A 103 5.31 5.64 -7.53
C GLY A 103 3.97 6.30 -7.80
N TYR A 104 2.89 5.88 -7.13
CA TYR A 104 1.58 6.54 -7.26
C TYR A 104 1.57 7.89 -6.56
N ASN A 105 0.69 8.78 -6.99
CA ASN A 105 0.48 10.04 -6.30
C ASN A 105 -0.15 9.80 -4.93
N TYR A 106 0.30 10.55 -3.92
CA TYR A 106 -0.28 10.49 -2.57
C TYR A 106 -1.60 11.27 -2.55
N HIS A 107 -2.63 10.64 -3.16
CA HIS A 107 -3.94 11.25 -3.34
C HIS A 107 -5.01 10.15 -3.53
N GLY A 108 -6.26 10.47 -3.22
CA GLY A 108 -7.40 9.58 -3.44
C GLY A 108 -7.26 8.27 -2.68
N ARG A 109 -7.28 7.16 -3.40
CA ARG A 109 -7.24 5.80 -2.82
C ARG A 109 -5.98 5.52 -1.99
N VAL A 110 -4.83 5.95 -2.48
CA VAL A 110 -3.55 5.71 -1.80
C VAL A 110 -3.52 6.47 -0.46
N LYS A 111 -3.94 7.73 -0.48
CA LYS A 111 -4.04 8.54 0.74
C LYS A 111 -5.06 7.97 1.72
N ALA A 112 -6.23 7.54 1.23
CA ALA A 112 -7.28 6.95 2.08
C ALA A 112 -6.78 5.71 2.82
N LEU A 113 -6.05 4.84 2.12
CA LEU A 113 -5.44 3.65 2.73
C LEU A 113 -4.40 4.05 3.80
N ALA A 114 -3.52 4.99 3.47
CA ALA A 114 -2.49 5.46 4.41
C ALA A 114 -3.08 6.09 5.66
N ASP A 115 -4.09 6.94 5.51
CA ASP A 115 -4.78 7.58 6.64
C ASP A 115 -5.45 6.55 7.54
N ALA A 116 -6.07 5.52 6.95
CA ALA A 116 -6.70 4.44 7.70
C ALA A 116 -5.67 3.63 8.52
N VAL A 117 -4.51 3.37 7.96
CA VAL A 117 -3.41 2.69 8.68
C VAL A 117 -2.94 3.57 9.85
N ARG A 118 -2.81 4.88 9.65
CA ARG A 118 -2.44 5.81 10.72
C ARG A 118 -3.48 5.85 11.84
N GLU A 119 -4.76 5.80 11.51
CA GLU A 119 -5.85 5.74 12.51
C GLU A 119 -5.75 4.51 13.40
N MET A 120 -5.14 3.43 12.91
CA MET A 120 -4.87 2.23 13.70
C MET A 120 -3.62 2.38 14.58
N LYS A 121 -3.09 3.60 14.73
CA LYS A 121 -1.92 3.94 15.56
C LYS A 121 -0.62 3.31 15.08
N ILE A 122 -0.50 3.09 13.80
CA ILE A 122 0.76 2.67 13.17
C ILE A 122 1.53 3.93 12.76
N LYS A 123 2.79 4.01 13.13
CA LYS A 123 3.64 5.17 12.86
C LYS A 123 4.34 5.06 11.51
N PHE A 124 4.23 6.09 10.74
CA PHE A 124 5.04 6.28 9.51
C PHE A 124 4.97 7.71 9.01
#